data_51937b26949bbccd9d3e3e0f39f9e276
#
_entry.id   51937b26949bbccd9d3e3e0f39f9e276
#
_cell.length_a   1.000
_cell.length_b   1.000
_cell.length_c   1.000
_cell.angle_alpha   90.00
_cell.angle_beta   90.00
_cell.angle_gamma   90.00
#
_symmetry.space_group_name_H-M   'P 1'
#
loop_
_entity.id
_entity.type
_entity.pdbx_description
1 polymer ?
#
loop_
_entity_poly.entity_id
_entity_poly.type
_entity_poly.pdbx_seq_one_letter_code
_entity_poly.pdbx_strand_id
1 'polypeptide(L)'
;YTDRKSGFAVQIRLRILIFGLCGRNGEFMHKTEQEGLKYQKLYNWAHTLITSGVIKNMDKFPSETSLQKKFGYSRQTVRTALRQLEEEGLITRVRGSGTYVSYDSSGVNGERPQIGLLLSYYSDYLFPRVYDGIEASLTEKGYGIEVAVTKNRLNDEAIYLEGLLKGNVSGLIIEGSRSAFPNPNIRLYKEIKRRNIPTLFIHNHYENMPFDSVEMSDSRSAYELTRILIENGHRRIGGIFKYDDRQGIERYKGFVQCLSDYGVKFDDDCIRWYSTKDMEEKLSKKGLLRMYRRTKDCTAMMVYNDEVADYYMEFLEERGLHVPEDISLVSFDD
;
A
#
# COMPACT_ATOMS: atom_id res chain seq x y z
N TYR A 1 -40.79 6.55 30.35
CA TYR A 1 -41.25 6.12 29.02
C TYR A 1 -40.06 5.70 28.21
N THR A 2 -40.01 4.43 27.95
CA THR A 2 -39.06 3.72 27.11
C THR A 2 -39.14 4.22 25.67
N ASP A 3 -38.02 4.58 25.06
CA ASP A 3 -37.91 4.40 23.62
C ASP A 3 -36.52 3.98 23.17
N ARG A 4 -36.56 3.09 22.20
CA ARG A 4 -35.54 2.17 21.74
C ARG A 4 -34.40 2.88 21.03
N LYS A 5 -33.17 2.53 21.42
CA LYS A 5 -31.97 2.76 20.62
C LYS A 5 -32.09 1.93 19.33
N SER A 6 -32.45 2.57 18.22
CA SER A 6 -32.22 2.03 16.89
C SER A 6 -30.79 2.38 16.49
N GLY A 7 -29.88 1.42 16.66
CA GLY A 7 -28.53 1.55 16.17
C GLY A 7 -28.52 1.53 14.63
N PHE A 8 -28.28 2.68 14.02
CA PHE A 8 -27.87 2.74 12.61
C PHE A 8 -26.38 2.50 12.53
N ALA A 9 -25.99 1.24 12.32
CA ALA A 9 -24.64 0.89 11.91
C ALA A 9 -24.45 1.33 10.46
N VAL A 10 -23.75 2.44 10.25
CA VAL A 10 -23.36 2.90 8.92
C VAL A 10 -22.02 2.26 8.59
N GLN A 11 -22.06 1.24 7.76
CA GLN A 11 -20.87 0.68 7.13
C GLN A 11 -20.43 1.66 6.04
N ILE A 12 -19.56 2.61 6.38
CA ILE A 12 -18.94 3.49 5.40
C ILE A 12 -17.72 2.75 4.86
N ARG A 13 -17.96 1.79 3.98
CA ARG A 13 -17.04 1.49 2.90
C ARG A 13 -17.27 2.58 1.87
N LEU A 14 -16.34 3.50 1.72
CA LEU A 14 -16.25 4.33 0.52
C LEU A 14 -15.85 3.42 -0.65
N ARG A 15 -16.74 2.49 -0.99
CA ARG A 15 -16.74 1.88 -2.30
C ARG A 15 -17.43 2.88 -3.21
N ILE A 16 -16.66 3.59 -4.01
CA ILE A 16 -17.19 4.27 -5.17
C ILE A 16 -17.79 3.18 -6.05
N LEU A 17 -19.14 3.17 -6.06
CA LEU A 17 -19.95 2.27 -6.85
C LEU A 17 -19.68 2.49 -8.34
N ILE A 18 -18.96 1.57 -8.95
CA ILE A 18 -19.16 1.23 -10.36
C ILE A 18 -19.59 -0.23 -10.37
N PHE A 19 -20.90 -0.46 -10.19
CA PHE A 19 -21.61 -1.59 -10.83
C PHE A 19 -23.13 -1.36 -10.67
N GLY A 20 -23.73 -0.98 -11.77
CA GLY A 20 -25.18 -1.05 -11.94
C GLY A 20 -25.61 -2.47 -12.22
N LEU A 21 -26.78 -2.81 -11.67
CA LEU A 21 -27.72 -3.82 -12.13
C LEU A 21 -27.22 -5.26 -12.33
N CYS A 22 -27.46 -6.13 -11.38
CA CYS A 22 -27.84 -7.50 -11.71
C CYS A 22 -28.84 -8.09 -10.70
N GLY A 23 -29.88 -8.67 -11.28
CA GLY A 23 -31.02 -9.27 -10.59
C GLY A 23 -30.67 -10.56 -9.86
N ARG A 24 -31.58 -10.91 -8.98
CA ARG A 24 -31.62 -12.15 -8.19
C ARG A 24 -31.49 -13.39 -9.06
N ASN A 25 -30.44 -14.15 -8.85
CA ASN A 25 -30.30 -15.62 -8.95
C ASN A 25 -28.80 -15.97 -9.05
N GLY A 26 -28.24 -16.59 -8.02
CA GLY A 26 -26.97 -17.26 -8.24
C GLY A 26 -25.93 -17.32 -7.14
N GLU A 27 -26.14 -18.16 -6.13
CA GLU A 27 -25.06 -18.56 -5.23
C GLU A 27 -23.94 -19.37 -5.92
N PHE A 28 -24.15 -19.86 -7.13
CA PHE A 28 -23.14 -20.65 -7.86
C PHE A 28 -22.23 -19.83 -8.79
N MET A 29 -22.66 -18.66 -9.25
CA MET A 29 -21.86 -17.75 -10.09
C MET A 29 -20.83 -16.95 -9.29
N HIS A 30 -21.10 -16.60 -8.04
CA HIS A 30 -20.22 -15.79 -7.19
C HIS A 30 -18.85 -16.45 -6.91
N LYS A 31 -18.78 -17.78 -6.87
CA LYS A 31 -17.52 -18.47 -6.52
C LYS A 31 -16.52 -18.50 -7.67
N THR A 32 -17.00 -18.63 -8.89
CA THR A 32 -16.18 -18.68 -10.12
C THR A 32 -15.69 -17.29 -10.53
N GLU A 33 -16.49 -16.24 -10.37
CA GLU A 33 -16.06 -14.86 -10.62
C GLU A 33 -15.02 -14.37 -9.58
N GLN A 34 -15.20 -14.71 -8.31
CA GLN A 34 -14.21 -14.39 -7.28
C GLN A 34 -12.88 -15.14 -7.48
N GLU A 35 -12.90 -16.37 -7.95
CA GLU A 35 -11.67 -17.11 -8.27
C GLU A 35 -11.00 -16.55 -9.54
N GLY A 36 -11.77 -16.14 -10.54
CA GLY A 36 -11.27 -15.44 -11.73
C GLY A 36 -10.55 -14.12 -11.37
N LEU A 37 -11.12 -13.32 -10.50
CA LEU A 37 -10.51 -12.07 -10.04
C LEU A 37 -9.23 -12.30 -9.20
N LYS A 38 -9.18 -13.37 -8.42
CA LYS A 38 -8.01 -13.69 -7.56
C LYS A 38 -6.78 -14.10 -8.37
N TYR A 39 -6.94 -14.97 -9.37
CA TYR A 39 -5.78 -15.35 -10.20
C TYR A 39 -5.29 -14.17 -11.04
N GLN A 40 -6.21 -13.33 -11.53
CA GLN A 40 -5.85 -12.15 -12.31
C GLN A 40 -5.06 -11.12 -11.46
N LYS A 41 -5.44 -10.93 -10.20
CA LYS A 41 -4.68 -10.07 -9.28
C LYS A 41 -3.26 -10.59 -9.07
N LEU A 42 -3.10 -11.89 -8.83
CA LEU A 42 -1.77 -12.50 -8.68
C LEU A 42 -0.96 -12.42 -9.97
N TYR A 43 -1.59 -12.68 -11.11
CA TYR A 43 -0.95 -12.57 -12.41
C TYR A 43 -0.46 -11.13 -12.67
N ASN A 44 -1.34 -10.14 -12.54
CA ASN A 44 -0.98 -8.73 -12.75
C ASN A 44 0.15 -8.28 -11.83
N TRP A 45 0.10 -8.63 -10.55
CA TRP A 45 1.17 -8.37 -9.61
C TRP A 45 2.51 -8.98 -10.06
N ALA A 46 2.51 -10.24 -10.43
CA ALA A 46 3.73 -10.92 -10.87
C ALA A 46 4.24 -10.38 -12.21
N HIS A 47 3.34 -10.17 -13.17
CA HIS A 47 3.63 -9.58 -14.47
C HIS A 47 4.32 -8.24 -14.32
N THR A 48 3.74 -7.33 -13.53
CA THR A 48 4.30 -6.00 -13.29
C THR A 48 5.69 -6.08 -12.64
N LEU A 49 5.90 -6.95 -11.64
CA LEU A 49 7.21 -7.11 -11.00
C LEU A 49 8.31 -7.60 -11.96
N ILE A 50 7.94 -8.45 -12.89
CA ILE A 50 8.88 -9.00 -13.87
C ILE A 50 9.17 -7.98 -14.97
N THR A 51 8.13 -7.41 -15.57
CA THR A 51 8.27 -6.48 -16.71
C THR A 51 8.92 -5.16 -16.30
N SER A 52 8.66 -4.69 -15.07
CA SER A 52 9.32 -3.52 -14.49
C SER A 52 10.78 -3.75 -14.10
N GLY A 53 11.26 -5.01 -14.09
CA GLY A 53 12.63 -5.34 -13.68
C GLY A 53 12.86 -5.31 -12.16
N VAL A 54 11.80 -5.22 -11.34
CA VAL A 54 11.89 -5.37 -9.87
C VAL A 54 12.40 -6.76 -9.50
N ILE A 55 11.93 -7.78 -10.23
CA ILE A 55 12.52 -9.13 -10.21
C ILE A 55 13.23 -9.30 -11.55
N LYS A 56 14.55 -9.45 -11.49
CA LYS A 56 15.40 -9.46 -12.67
C LYS A 56 15.41 -10.82 -13.37
N ASN A 57 15.84 -10.82 -14.61
CA ASN A 57 16.11 -12.07 -15.33
C ASN A 57 17.05 -12.97 -14.52
N MET A 58 16.75 -14.26 -14.48
CA MET A 58 17.43 -15.31 -13.69
C MET A 58 17.24 -15.24 -12.17
N ASP A 59 16.54 -14.22 -11.64
CA ASP A 59 16.18 -14.21 -10.24
C ASP A 59 15.17 -15.32 -9.91
N LYS A 60 15.28 -15.87 -8.71
CA LYS A 60 14.36 -16.89 -8.22
C LYS A 60 13.00 -16.29 -7.92
N PHE A 61 11.97 -16.77 -8.61
CA PHE A 61 10.58 -16.35 -8.36
C PHE A 61 10.00 -17.06 -7.11
N PRO A 62 9.10 -16.43 -6.35
CA PRO A 62 8.49 -17.03 -5.17
C PRO A 62 7.82 -18.38 -5.47
N SER A 63 7.95 -19.34 -4.53
CA SER A 63 7.34 -20.66 -4.68
C SER A 63 5.81 -20.65 -4.59
N GLU A 64 5.13 -21.67 -5.15
CA GLU A 64 3.67 -21.84 -5.02
C GLU A 64 3.21 -21.71 -3.55
N THR A 65 3.92 -22.35 -2.63
CA THR A 65 3.60 -22.32 -1.19
C THR A 65 3.77 -20.93 -0.59
N SER A 66 4.82 -20.21 -0.99
CA SER A 66 5.06 -18.84 -0.55
C SER A 66 3.96 -17.91 -1.04
N LEU A 67 3.54 -18.04 -2.31
CA LEU A 67 2.46 -17.25 -2.89
C LEU A 67 1.10 -17.57 -2.26
N GLN A 68 0.81 -18.85 -1.98
CA GLN A 68 -0.39 -19.24 -1.24
C GLN A 68 -0.46 -18.57 0.13
N LYS A 69 0.66 -18.60 0.86
CA LYS A 69 0.74 -17.97 2.18
C LYS A 69 0.61 -16.44 2.10
N LYS A 70 1.25 -15.83 1.10
CA LYS A 70 1.25 -14.36 0.93
C LYS A 70 -0.13 -13.82 0.57
N PHE A 71 -0.81 -14.44 -0.39
CA PHE A 71 -2.08 -13.95 -0.93
C PHE A 71 -3.33 -14.58 -0.31
N GLY A 72 -3.17 -15.61 0.53
CA GLY A 72 -4.31 -16.38 1.04
C GLY A 72 -5.10 -17.13 -0.04
N TYR A 73 -4.50 -17.40 -1.21
CA TYR A 73 -5.18 -18.01 -2.34
C TYR A 73 -5.02 -19.53 -2.37
N SER A 74 -5.99 -20.19 -3.02
CA SER A 74 -5.93 -21.64 -3.23
C SER A 74 -4.73 -22.01 -4.11
N ARG A 75 -4.24 -23.27 -3.95
CA ARG A 75 -3.15 -23.79 -4.79
C ARG A 75 -3.51 -23.73 -6.28
N GLN A 76 -4.78 -23.96 -6.61
CA GLN A 76 -5.26 -23.93 -8.01
C GLN A 76 -5.19 -22.51 -8.58
N THR A 77 -5.63 -21.51 -7.81
CA THR A 77 -5.56 -20.07 -8.20
C THR A 77 -4.12 -19.65 -8.49
N VAL A 78 -3.19 -19.99 -7.57
CA VAL A 78 -1.75 -19.69 -7.74
C VAL A 78 -1.19 -20.39 -8.98
N ARG A 79 -1.50 -21.67 -9.18
CA ARG A 79 -1.01 -22.42 -10.35
C ARG A 79 -1.53 -21.89 -11.68
N THR A 80 -2.77 -21.41 -11.72
CA THR A 80 -3.35 -20.80 -12.92
C THR A 80 -2.58 -19.53 -13.30
N ALA A 81 -2.32 -18.64 -12.35
CA ALA A 81 -1.54 -17.43 -12.61
C ALA A 81 -0.10 -17.74 -13.05
N LEU A 82 0.57 -18.68 -12.37
CA LEU A 82 1.94 -19.07 -12.73
C LEU A 82 2.02 -19.77 -14.10
N ARG A 83 1.00 -20.53 -14.48
CA ARG A 83 0.96 -21.15 -15.82
C ARG A 83 0.86 -20.08 -16.90
N GLN A 84 0.03 -19.08 -16.73
CA GLN A 84 -0.10 -17.98 -17.69
C GLN A 84 1.21 -17.23 -17.85
N LEU A 85 1.90 -16.89 -16.74
CA LEU A 85 3.22 -16.25 -16.80
C LEU A 85 4.27 -17.12 -17.52
N GLU A 86 4.19 -18.45 -17.37
CA GLU A 86 5.09 -19.40 -18.04
C GLU A 86 4.76 -19.52 -19.54
N GLU A 87 3.48 -19.53 -19.91
CA GLU A 87 3.01 -19.52 -21.31
C GLU A 87 3.43 -18.25 -22.06
N GLU A 88 3.51 -17.13 -21.36
CA GLU A 88 4.01 -15.85 -21.88
C GLU A 88 5.54 -15.73 -21.87
N GLY A 89 6.25 -16.75 -21.36
CA GLY A 89 7.71 -16.77 -21.30
C GLY A 89 8.32 -15.85 -20.23
N LEU A 90 7.52 -15.34 -19.30
CA LEU A 90 7.99 -14.45 -18.24
C LEU A 90 8.72 -15.20 -17.13
N ILE A 91 8.36 -16.47 -16.90
CA ILE A 91 9.00 -17.34 -15.91
C ILE A 91 9.27 -18.72 -16.52
N THR A 92 10.25 -19.42 -15.98
CA THR A 92 10.60 -20.80 -16.34
C THR A 92 10.69 -21.66 -15.08
N ARG A 93 10.11 -22.87 -15.12
CA ARG A 93 10.19 -23.84 -14.03
C ARG A 93 11.34 -24.82 -14.26
N VAL A 94 12.25 -24.88 -13.29
CA VAL A 94 13.37 -25.81 -13.30
C VAL A 94 13.08 -26.92 -12.29
N ARG A 95 12.94 -28.17 -12.80
CA ARG A 95 12.61 -29.32 -11.95
C ARG A 95 13.64 -29.50 -10.83
N GLY A 96 13.15 -29.54 -9.59
CA GLY A 96 14.00 -29.69 -8.39
C GLY A 96 14.69 -28.42 -7.92
N SER A 97 14.69 -27.31 -8.68
CA SER A 97 15.36 -26.07 -8.35
C SER A 97 14.39 -24.92 -8.00
N GLY A 98 13.27 -24.83 -8.71
CA GLY A 98 12.25 -23.81 -8.48
C GLY A 98 11.80 -23.11 -9.75
N THR A 99 11.18 -21.94 -9.58
CA THR A 99 10.74 -21.07 -10.67
C THR A 99 11.70 -19.89 -10.76
N TYR A 100 12.05 -19.48 -11.96
CA TYR A 100 12.96 -18.38 -12.25
C TYR A 100 12.34 -17.44 -13.28
N VAL A 101 12.66 -16.14 -13.19
CA VAL A 101 12.30 -15.17 -14.21
C VAL A 101 13.12 -15.44 -15.48
N SER A 102 12.46 -15.50 -16.62
CA SER A 102 13.06 -15.71 -17.95
C SER A 102 12.90 -14.49 -18.87
N TYR A 103 12.32 -13.42 -18.38
CA TYR A 103 12.12 -12.18 -19.11
C TYR A 103 13.31 -11.24 -18.92
N ASP A 104 13.88 -10.81 -20.04
CA ASP A 104 14.98 -9.84 -20.04
C ASP A 104 14.45 -8.45 -20.43
N SER A 105 14.26 -7.61 -19.45
CA SER A 105 13.83 -6.22 -19.65
C SER A 105 14.93 -5.32 -20.21
N SER A 106 16.20 -5.75 -20.19
CA SER A 106 17.35 -4.90 -20.60
C SER A 106 17.38 -4.62 -22.10
N GLY A 107 16.86 -5.54 -22.91
CA GLY A 107 16.80 -5.36 -24.37
C GLY A 107 15.71 -4.41 -24.86
N VAL A 108 14.68 -4.18 -24.08
CA VAL A 108 13.53 -3.32 -24.45
C VAL A 108 13.81 -1.85 -24.15
N ASN A 109 14.66 -1.56 -23.14
CA ASN A 109 14.87 -0.22 -22.62
C ASN A 109 16.18 0.44 -23.08
N GLY A 110 17.09 -0.26 -23.77
CA GLY A 110 18.45 0.22 -24.04
C GLY A 110 18.57 1.42 -24.99
N GLU A 111 17.58 1.72 -25.82
CA GLU A 111 17.63 2.82 -26.81
C GLU A 111 16.78 4.04 -26.41
N ARG A 112 15.94 3.95 -25.35
CA ARG A 112 15.04 5.02 -24.94
C ARG A 112 15.62 5.80 -23.76
N PRO A 113 15.38 7.12 -23.66
CA PRO A 113 15.72 7.88 -22.47
C PRO A 113 14.96 7.31 -21.26
N GLN A 114 15.67 7.08 -20.15
CA GLN A 114 15.14 6.37 -18.98
C GLN A 114 14.64 7.34 -17.91
N ILE A 115 13.51 7.01 -17.29
CA ILE A 115 13.01 7.65 -16.07
C ILE A 115 13.24 6.66 -14.90
N GLY A 116 13.98 7.12 -13.88
CA GLY A 116 14.16 6.35 -12.66
C GLY A 116 12.90 6.43 -11.78
N LEU A 117 12.31 5.29 -11.46
CA LEU A 117 11.16 5.18 -10.55
C LEU A 117 11.63 4.54 -9.24
N LEU A 118 11.74 5.33 -8.17
CA LEU A 118 12.05 4.85 -6.84
C LEU A 118 10.77 4.74 -6.01
N LEU A 119 10.53 3.56 -5.46
CA LEU A 119 9.40 3.28 -4.59
C LEU A 119 9.89 2.84 -3.21
N SER A 120 9.20 3.29 -2.16
CA SER A 120 9.48 2.85 -0.79
C SER A 120 9.01 1.41 -0.58
N TYR A 121 7.89 1.07 -1.15
CA TYR A 121 7.30 -0.26 -1.20
C TYR A 121 6.63 -0.51 -2.54
N TYR A 122 6.43 -1.79 -2.85
CA TYR A 122 5.35 -2.18 -3.73
C TYR A 122 4.30 -2.92 -2.90
N SER A 123 3.13 -2.32 -2.74
CA SER A 123 1.98 -3.01 -2.20
C SER A 123 1.38 -3.90 -3.29
N ASP A 124 0.83 -5.05 -2.88
CA ASP A 124 0.30 -6.02 -3.84
C ASP A 124 -0.97 -5.51 -4.57
N TYR A 125 -1.59 -4.47 -4.07
CA TYR A 125 -2.84 -3.92 -4.62
C TYR A 125 -2.66 -2.52 -5.25
N LEU A 126 -1.78 -1.67 -4.72
CA LEU A 126 -1.60 -0.30 -5.19
C LEU A 126 -0.50 -0.19 -6.26
N PHE A 127 0.63 -0.88 -6.05
CA PHE A 127 1.80 -0.79 -6.95
C PHE A 127 1.46 -1.08 -8.42
N PRO A 128 0.73 -2.16 -8.79
CA PRO A 128 0.43 -2.41 -10.20
C PRO A 128 -0.31 -1.26 -10.85
N ARG A 129 -1.32 -0.68 -10.19
CA ARG A 129 -2.12 0.42 -10.74
C ARG A 129 -1.29 1.70 -10.94
N VAL A 130 -0.45 2.03 -9.96
CA VAL A 130 0.43 3.21 -10.05
C VAL A 130 1.46 3.02 -11.15
N TYR A 131 2.10 1.84 -11.17
CA TYR A 131 3.09 1.51 -12.19
C TYR A 131 2.48 1.54 -13.60
N ASP A 132 1.36 0.86 -13.83
CA ASP A 132 0.67 0.80 -15.13
C ASP A 132 0.33 2.21 -15.64
N GLY A 133 -0.14 3.10 -14.75
CA GLY A 133 -0.43 4.49 -15.10
C GLY A 133 0.82 5.29 -15.49
N ILE A 134 1.91 5.13 -14.75
CA ILE A 134 3.20 5.76 -15.04
C ILE A 134 3.78 5.19 -16.35
N GLU A 135 3.78 3.88 -16.51
CA GLU A 135 4.31 3.19 -17.68
C GLU A 135 3.57 3.60 -18.95
N ALA A 136 2.24 3.58 -18.94
CA ALA A 136 1.44 4.01 -20.08
C ALA A 136 1.79 5.45 -20.50
N SER A 137 1.84 6.36 -19.53
CA SER A 137 2.14 7.79 -19.79
C SER A 137 3.55 8.02 -20.30
N LEU A 138 4.54 7.29 -19.81
CA LEU A 138 5.94 7.45 -20.21
C LEU A 138 6.24 6.77 -21.55
N THR A 139 5.67 5.59 -21.77
CA THR A 139 5.84 4.82 -23.02
C THR A 139 5.25 5.57 -24.20
N GLU A 140 4.06 6.19 -24.04
CA GLU A 140 3.46 7.05 -25.06
C GLU A 140 4.39 8.21 -25.48
N LYS A 141 5.21 8.69 -24.54
CA LYS A 141 6.19 9.76 -24.77
C LYS A 141 7.59 9.27 -25.16
N GLY A 142 7.76 7.98 -25.37
CA GLY A 142 9.01 7.36 -25.80
C GLY A 142 10.06 7.16 -24.69
N TYR A 143 9.68 7.22 -23.42
CA TYR A 143 10.56 6.92 -22.30
C TYR A 143 10.48 5.45 -21.88
N GLY A 144 11.60 4.92 -21.37
CA GLY A 144 11.64 3.69 -20.61
C GLY A 144 11.63 3.99 -19.10
N ILE A 145 11.43 2.95 -18.28
CA ILE A 145 11.40 3.07 -16.82
C ILE A 145 12.43 2.12 -16.20
N GLU A 146 13.26 2.65 -15.31
CA GLU A 146 14.13 1.87 -14.43
C GLU A 146 13.57 1.90 -13.02
N VAL A 147 13.02 0.75 -12.54
CA VAL A 147 12.38 0.67 -11.21
C VAL A 147 13.35 0.20 -10.14
N ALA A 148 13.32 0.87 -9.00
CA ALA A 148 14.02 0.46 -7.79
C ALA A 148 13.09 0.51 -6.57
N VAL A 149 13.19 -0.49 -5.70
CA VAL A 149 12.40 -0.58 -4.46
C VAL A 149 13.31 -0.52 -3.25
N THR A 150 13.17 0.54 -2.46
CA THR A 150 14.07 0.84 -1.33
C THR A 150 13.69 0.08 -0.06
N LYS A 151 12.52 -0.54 -0.02
CA LYS A 151 11.95 -1.18 1.19
C LYS A 151 11.93 -0.20 2.38
N ASN A 152 11.66 1.08 2.10
CA ASN A 152 11.66 2.18 3.05
C ASN A 152 13.00 2.32 3.82
N ARG A 153 14.14 2.01 3.16
CA ARG A 153 15.49 2.08 3.74
C ARG A 153 16.30 3.18 3.06
N LEU A 154 16.77 4.12 3.87
CA LEU A 154 17.54 5.27 3.39
C LEU A 154 18.90 4.87 2.76
N ASN A 155 19.50 3.76 3.21
CA ASN A 155 20.72 3.25 2.59
C ASN A 155 20.44 2.70 1.17
N ASP A 156 19.33 2.00 0.99
CA ASP A 156 18.96 1.46 -0.31
C ASP A 156 18.57 2.60 -1.26
N GLU A 157 17.88 3.63 -0.76
CA GLU A 157 17.62 4.86 -1.50
C GLU A 157 18.90 5.51 -2.01
N ALA A 158 19.92 5.63 -1.14
CA ALA A 158 21.23 6.17 -1.53
C ALA A 158 21.88 5.36 -2.65
N ILE A 159 21.93 4.03 -2.50
CA ILE A 159 22.51 3.12 -3.50
C ILE A 159 21.84 3.28 -4.87
N TYR A 160 20.51 3.32 -4.89
CA TYR A 160 19.75 3.47 -6.14
C TYR A 160 19.93 4.86 -6.75
N LEU A 161 19.87 5.93 -5.97
CA LEU A 161 20.13 7.29 -6.47
C LEU A 161 21.54 7.43 -7.02
N GLU A 162 22.55 6.86 -6.36
CA GLU A 162 23.93 6.86 -6.88
C GLU A 162 24.06 6.08 -8.18
N GLY A 163 23.35 4.95 -8.30
CA GLY A 163 23.29 4.16 -9.54
C GLY A 163 22.68 4.95 -10.68
N LEU A 164 21.51 5.53 -10.46
CA LEU A 164 20.80 6.36 -11.45
C LEU A 164 21.60 7.59 -11.85
N LEU A 165 22.32 8.24 -10.92
CA LEU A 165 23.17 9.38 -11.19
C LEU A 165 24.46 9.04 -11.97
N LYS A 166 24.92 7.78 -11.91
CA LYS A 166 26.02 7.27 -12.77
C LYS A 166 25.53 6.95 -14.18
N GLY A 167 24.27 6.56 -14.31
CA GLY A 167 23.59 6.43 -15.58
C GLY A 167 23.19 7.78 -16.17
N ASN A 168 22.52 7.76 -17.27
CA ASN A 168 22.02 8.96 -17.96
C ASN A 168 20.49 9.01 -17.88
N VAL A 169 19.96 9.17 -16.67
CA VAL A 169 18.51 9.26 -16.49
C VAL A 169 17.99 10.62 -16.93
N SER A 170 16.84 10.61 -17.61
CA SER A 170 16.18 11.81 -18.13
C SER A 170 15.26 12.47 -17.09
N GLY A 171 14.92 11.76 -16.02
CA GLY A 171 14.10 12.27 -14.91
C GLY A 171 13.94 11.22 -13.82
N LEU A 172 13.34 11.62 -12.71
CA LEU A 172 13.10 10.78 -11.55
C LEU A 172 11.66 10.93 -11.06
N ILE A 173 11.04 9.81 -10.71
CA ILE A 173 9.81 9.75 -9.94
C ILE A 173 10.15 9.03 -8.64
N ILE A 174 9.90 9.66 -7.49
CA ILE A 174 10.41 9.19 -6.20
C ILE A 174 9.31 9.14 -5.16
N GLU A 175 9.12 7.98 -4.54
CA GLU A 175 8.48 7.84 -3.26
C GLU A 175 9.58 7.82 -2.18
N GLY A 176 9.60 8.84 -1.32
CA GLY A 176 10.68 9.03 -0.35
C GLY A 176 10.68 7.97 0.75
N SER A 177 11.86 7.41 1.05
CA SER A 177 12.04 6.44 2.13
C SER A 177 12.03 7.13 3.48
N ARG A 178 11.30 6.58 4.47
CA ARG A 178 11.18 7.15 5.82
C ARG A 178 10.92 8.65 5.82
N SER A 179 9.97 9.05 5.02
CA SER A 179 9.69 10.44 4.68
C SER A 179 9.27 11.31 5.88
N ALA A 180 8.94 10.70 7.03
CA ALA A 180 8.69 11.43 8.28
C ALA A 180 9.96 11.97 8.97
N PHE A 181 11.15 11.54 8.54
CA PHE A 181 12.41 11.91 9.17
C PHE A 181 13.29 12.75 8.23
N PRO A 182 14.23 13.54 8.80
CA PRO A 182 15.25 14.18 7.99
C PRO A 182 16.05 13.18 7.17
N ASN A 183 16.23 13.45 5.88
CA ASN A 183 16.91 12.52 4.98
C ASN A 183 18.44 12.76 4.99
N PRO A 184 19.28 11.76 5.33
CA PRO A 184 20.74 11.90 5.30
C PRO A 184 21.30 11.99 3.87
N ASN A 185 20.51 11.60 2.84
CA ASN A 185 20.94 11.57 1.44
C ASN A 185 20.83 12.94 0.75
N ILE A 186 20.69 14.03 1.50
CA ILE A 186 20.48 15.39 0.98
C ILE A 186 21.53 15.80 -0.07
N ARG A 187 22.73 15.22 0.04
CA ARG A 187 23.81 15.50 -0.92
C ARG A 187 23.48 14.97 -2.32
N LEU A 188 22.82 13.83 -2.42
CA LEU A 188 22.39 13.24 -3.69
C LEU A 188 21.27 14.09 -4.31
N TYR A 189 20.30 14.55 -3.52
CA TYR A 189 19.23 15.42 -3.98
C TYR A 189 19.76 16.80 -4.44
N LYS A 190 20.78 17.36 -3.76
CA LYS A 190 21.46 18.57 -4.22
C LYS A 190 22.17 18.35 -5.57
N GLU A 191 22.75 17.17 -5.77
CA GLU A 191 23.39 16.81 -7.05
C GLU A 191 22.36 16.64 -8.16
N ILE A 192 21.21 16.00 -7.90
CA ILE A 192 20.07 15.92 -8.82
C ILE A 192 19.64 17.31 -9.26
N LYS A 193 19.46 18.23 -8.29
CA LYS A 193 19.10 19.62 -8.56
C LYS A 193 20.18 20.34 -9.39
N ARG A 194 21.46 20.16 -9.04
CA ARG A 194 22.59 20.78 -9.76
C ARG A 194 22.68 20.34 -11.22
N ARG A 195 22.33 19.07 -11.48
CA ARG A 195 22.29 18.52 -12.86
C ARG A 195 21.00 18.89 -13.61
N ASN A 196 20.06 19.59 -12.96
CA ASN A 196 18.75 19.91 -13.52
C ASN A 196 17.97 18.65 -13.97
N ILE A 197 18.10 17.54 -13.25
CA ILE A 197 17.32 16.33 -13.54
C ILE A 197 15.88 16.57 -13.06
N PRO A 198 14.87 16.55 -13.97
CA PRO A 198 13.48 16.67 -13.59
C PRO A 198 13.11 15.61 -12.55
N THR A 199 12.49 16.04 -11.46
CA THR A 199 12.18 15.13 -10.34
C THR A 199 10.81 15.44 -9.79
N LEU A 200 10.00 14.40 -9.66
CA LEU A 200 8.66 14.44 -9.08
C LEU A 200 8.57 13.46 -7.90
N PHE A 201 8.15 13.97 -6.75
CA PHE A 201 7.77 13.08 -5.65
C PHE A 201 6.32 12.61 -5.79
N ILE A 202 6.07 11.38 -5.39
CA ILE A 202 4.73 10.79 -5.34
C ILE A 202 4.45 10.24 -3.94
N HIS A 203 3.19 10.29 -3.51
CA HIS A 203 2.68 9.86 -2.20
C HIS A 203 3.24 10.64 -1.00
N ASN A 204 4.49 11.04 -1.05
CA ASN A 204 5.15 11.80 0.02
C ASN A 204 6.31 12.62 -0.56
N HIS A 205 6.84 13.54 0.23
CA HIS A 205 8.07 14.29 -0.08
C HIS A 205 8.89 14.50 1.21
N TYR A 206 10.13 14.94 1.06
CA TYR A 206 10.94 15.40 2.19
C TYR A 206 10.75 16.90 2.40
N GLU A 207 10.58 17.32 3.67
CA GLU A 207 10.56 18.74 3.99
C GLU A 207 11.80 19.47 3.48
N ASN A 208 11.62 20.71 3.04
CA ASN A 208 12.69 21.59 2.58
C ASN A 208 13.47 21.10 1.34
N MET A 209 12.92 20.16 0.56
CA MET A 209 13.46 19.80 -0.74
C MET A 209 12.68 20.52 -1.85
N PRO A 210 13.38 21.21 -2.78
CA PRO A 210 12.74 22.05 -3.80
C PRO A 210 12.34 21.23 -5.03
N PHE A 211 11.54 20.21 -4.86
CA PHE A 211 10.99 19.38 -5.93
C PHE A 211 9.46 19.38 -5.86
N ASP A 212 8.84 19.23 -7.01
CA ASP A 212 7.39 19.09 -7.09
C ASP A 212 6.92 17.75 -6.51
N SER A 213 5.70 17.72 -5.99
CA SER A 213 5.09 16.49 -5.47
C SER A 213 3.62 16.33 -5.86
N VAL A 214 3.20 15.08 -5.98
CA VAL A 214 1.80 14.68 -6.13
C VAL A 214 1.43 13.79 -4.94
N GLU A 215 0.58 14.30 -4.07
CA GLU A 215 0.24 13.67 -2.80
C GLU A 215 -1.26 13.74 -2.53
N MET A 216 -1.73 12.84 -1.69
CA MET A 216 -3.06 12.96 -1.08
C MET A 216 -3.05 14.03 -0.01
N SER A 217 -4.19 14.65 0.22
CA SER A 217 -4.39 15.54 1.39
C SER A 217 -4.62 14.71 2.64
N ASP A 218 -3.61 13.93 3.08
CA ASP A 218 -3.72 12.97 4.18
C ASP A 218 -4.31 13.55 5.46
N SER A 219 -3.86 14.74 5.87
CA SER A 219 -4.39 15.42 7.07
C SER A 219 -5.86 15.78 6.91
N ARG A 220 -6.28 16.30 5.74
CA ARG A 220 -7.68 16.62 5.47
C ARG A 220 -8.55 15.37 5.41
N SER A 221 -8.07 14.32 4.75
CA SER A 221 -8.80 13.05 4.64
C SER A 221 -8.99 12.41 6.01
N ALA A 222 -7.96 12.42 6.86
CA ALA A 222 -8.04 11.91 8.22
C ALA A 222 -9.00 12.75 9.08
N TYR A 223 -8.99 14.06 8.91
CA TYR A 223 -9.95 14.96 9.57
C TYR A 223 -11.40 14.57 9.21
N GLU A 224 -11.70 14.41 7.91
CA GLU A 224 -13.03 14.06 7.43
C GLU A 224 -13.48 12.67 7.93
N LEU A 225 -12.61 11.67 7.90
CA LEU A 225 -12.92 10.34 8.42
C LEU A 225 -13.19 10.38 9.92
N THR A 226 -12.41 11.15 10.69
CA THR A 226 -12.62 11.34 12.14
C THR A 226 -13.95 12.07 12.40
N ARG A 227 -14.26 13.09 11.59
CA ARG A 227 -15.51 13.83 11.68
C ARG A 227 -16.72 12.89 11.49
N ILE A 228 -16.66 12.01 10.49
CA ILE A 228 -17.70 11.00 10.25
C ILE A 228 -17.91 10.14 11.51
N LEU A 229 -16.86 9.65 12.14
CA LEU A 229 -16.98 8.87 13.37
C LEU A 229 -17.64 9.68 14.50
N ILE A 230 -17.26 10.94 14.67
CA ILE A 230 -17.81 11.82 15.71
C ILE A 230 -19.30 12.12 15.45
N GLU A 231 -19.67 12.41 14.21
CA GLU A 231 -21.06 12.67 13.80
C GLU A 231 -21.95 11.42 13.97
N ASN A 232 -21.39 10.21 13.86
CA ASN A 232 -22.06 8.96 14.19
C ASN A 232 -22.09 8.63 15.70
N GLY A 233 -21.69 9.57 16.55
CA GLY A 233 -21.84 9.46 18.00
C GLY A 233 -20.63 8.89 18.74
N HIS A 234 -19.55 8.51 18.05
CA HIS A 234 -18.35 8.04 18.71
C HIS A 234 -17.65 9.17 19.50
N ARG A 235 -17.24 8.86 20.74
CA ARG A 235 -16.54 9.81 21.61
C ARG A 235 -15.24 9.23 22.17
N ARG A 236 -15.06 7.92 22.11
CA ARG A 236 -13.83 7.24 22.47
C ARG A 236 -13.29 6.56 21.22
N ILE A 237 -12.42 7.28 20.51
CA ILE A 237 -11.90 6.93 19.21
C ILE A 237 -10.40 6.69 19.34
N GLY A 238 -9.94 5.51 18.93
CA GLY A 238 -8.52 5.18 18.91
C GLY A 238 -7.91 5.26 17.51
N GLY A 239 -6.60 5.07 17.44
CA GLY A 239 -5.89 5.06 16.16
C GLY A 239 -4.68 4.15 16.12
N ILE A 240 -4.39 3.60 14.93
CA ILE A 240 -3.16 2.88 14.62
C ILE A 240 -2.47 3.60 13.46
N PHE A 241 -1.32 4.21 13.73
CA PHE A 241 -0.61 5.05 12.78
C PHE A 241 0.82 4.55 12.53
N LYS A 242 1.34 4.86 11.34
CA LYS A 242 2.73 4.59 10.97
C LYS A 242 3.56 5.85 11.18
N TYR A 243 4.64 5.75 11.96
CA TYR A 243 5.40 6.95 12.34
C TYR A 243 6.62 7.24 11.48
N ASP A 244 7.06 6.31 10.65
CA ASP A 244 8.22 6.50 9.78
C ASP A 244 7.88 6.95 8.35
N ASP A 245 6.58 7.16 8.07
CA ASP A 245 6.09 7.75 6.82
C ASP A 245 5.37 9.08 7.09
N ARG A 246 5.61 10.06 6.22
CA ARG A 246 4.95 11.36 6.29
C ARG A 246 3.42 11.23 6.28
N GLN A 247 2.88 10.36 5.44
CA GLN A 247 1.44 10.08 5.39
C GLN A 247 0.87 9.71 6.76
N GLY A 248 1.54 8.85 7.52
CA GLY A 248 1.06 8.45 8.85
C GLY A 248 1.06 9.62 9.85
N ILE A 249 2.04 10.49 9.77
CA ILE A 249 2.10 11.71 10.60
C ILE A 249 1.01 12.70 10.20
N GLU A 250 0.77 12.90 8.90
CA GLU A 250 -0.28 13.81 8.42
C GLU A 250 -1.69 13.25 8.75
N ARG A 251 -1.91 11.94 8.61
CA ARG A 251 -3.17 11.28 9.03
C ARG A 251 -3.40 11.46 10.53
N TYR A 252 -2.38 11.29 11.35
CA TYR A 252 -2.47 11.54 12.79
C TYR A 252 -2.78 13.00 13.10
N LYS A 253 -2.15 13.98 12.42
CA LYS A 253 -2.45 15.41 12.60
C LYS A 253 -3.93 15.72 12.33
N GLY A 254 -4.46 15.22 11.21
CA GLY A 254 -5.87 15.42 10.87
C GLY A 254 -6.83 14.81 11.89
N PHE A 255 -6.50 13.61 12.38
CA PHE A 255 -7.23 12.93 13.44
C PHE A 255 -7.30 13.78 14.72
N VAL A 256 -6.15 14.21 15.24
CA VAL A 256 -6.07 15.02 16.47
C VAL A 256 -6.75 16.37 16.30
N GLN A 257 -6.56 17.01 15.16
CA GLN A 257 -7.21 18.31 14.88
C GLN A 257 -8.74 18.18 14.93
N CYS A 258 -9.30 17.15 14.32
CA CYS A 258 -10.74 16.93 14.33
C CYS A 258 -11.28 16.65 15.75
N LEU A 259 -10.58 15.80 16.53
CA LEU A 259 -10.97 15.58 17.94
C LEU A 259 -10.99 16.89 18.73
N SER A 260 -9.98 17.74 18.54
CA SER A 260 -9.88 19.05 19.19
C SER A 260 -11.02 19.97 18.79
N ASP A 261 -11.31 20.10 17.49
CA ASP A 261 -12.34 21.01 16.97
C ASP A 261 -13.75 20.63 17.43
N TYR A 262 -14.00 19.33 17.61
CA TYR A 262 -15.27 18.81 18.10
C TYR A 262 -15.33 18.62 19.63
N GLY A 263 -14.28 19.01 20.37
CA GLY A 263 -14.22 18.87 21.82
C GLY A 263 -14.25 17.42 22.31
N VAL A 264 -13.84 16.47 21.48
CA VAL A 264 -13.72 15.07 21.85
C VAL A 264 -12.40 14.86 22.57
N LYS A 265 -12.46 14.24 23.76
CA LYS A 265 -11.27 14.02 24.58
C LYS A 265 -10.27 13.12 23.85
N PHE A 266 -9.07 13.62 23.65
CA PHE A 266 -7.92 12.83 23.20
C PHE A 266 -7.43 11.93 24.35
N ASP A 267 -7.14 10.68 24.03
CA ASP A 267 -6.59 9.70 24.97
C ASP A 267 -5.37 9.04 24.33
N ASP A 268 -4.18 9.39 24.83
CA ASP A 268 -2.90 8.87 24.32
C ASP A 268 -2.79 7.34 24.44
N ASP A 269 -3.43 6.77 25.46
CA ASP A 269 -3.52 5.31 25.63
C ASP A 269 -4.32 4.61 24.53
N CYS A 270 -5.12 5.33 23.75
CA CYS A 270 -5.86 4.82 22.60
C CYS A 270 -5.09 4.92 21.27
N ILE A 271 -3.89 5.52 21.26
CA ILE A 271 -3.07 5.68 20.07
C ILE A 271 -1.97 4.61 20.02
N ARG A 272 -1.87 3.94 18.88
CA ARG A 272 -0.87 2.89 18.64
C ARG A 272 -0.01 3.26 17.45
N TRP A 273 1.27 3.00 17.57
CA TRP A 273 2.26 3.32 16.57
C TRP A 273 3.01 2.09 16.12
N TYR A 274 3.34 2.04 14.84
CA TYR A 274 4.27 1.09 14.25
C TYR A 274 5.15 1.76 13.21
N SER A 275 6.18 1.07 12.78
CA SER A 275 7.08 1.47 11.69
C SER A 275 7.26 0.31 10.72
N THR A 276 7.86 0.59 9.59
CA THR A 276 8.32 -0.42 8.64
C THR A 276 9.13 -1.54 9.31
N LYS A 277 9.99 -1.17 10.26
CA LYS A 277 10.91 -2.13 10.91
C LYS A 277 10.20 -3.10 11.84
N ASP A 278 9.17 -2.66 12.53
CA ASP A 278 8.45 -3.48 13.53
C ASP A 278 7.03 -3.88 13.10
N MET A 279 6.67 -3.62 11.84
CA MET A 279 5.36 -3.92 11.27
C MET A 279 4.96 -5.39 11.47
N GLU A 280 5.82 -6.34 11.08
CA GLU A 280 5.53 -7.77 11.23
C GLU A 280 5.25 -8.18 12.68
N GLU A 281 6.03 -7.64 13.63
CA GLU A 281 5.81 -7.91 15.06
C GLU A 281 4.52 -7.25 15.56
N LYS A 282 4.31 -5.97 15.23
CA LYS A 282 3.19 -5.17 15.71
C LYS A 282 1.84 -5.62 15.16
N LEU A 283 1.80 -5.99 13.88
CA LEU A 283 0.59 -6.47 13.22
C LEU A 283 0.42 -7.99 13.30
N SER A 284 1.32 -8.72 13.97
CA SER A 284 1.08 -10.12 14.34
C SER A 284 -0.09 -10.24 15.31
N LYS A 285 -0.71 -11.42 15.40
CA LYS A 285 -1.79 -11.70 16.38
C LYS A 285 -1.42 -11.31 17.82
N LYS A 286 -0.16 -11.51 18.22
CA LYS A 286 0.34 -11.13 19.55
C LYS A 286 0.53 -9.62 19.68
N GLY A 287 0.97 -8.96 18.62
CA GLY A 287 1.12 -7.50 18.57
C GLY A 287 -0.24 -6.80 18.63
N LEU A 288 -1.19 -7.24 17.79
CA LEU A 288 -2.56 -6.74 17.76
C LEU A 288 -3.29 -6.96 19.09
N LEU A 289 -3.06 -8.11 19.77
CA LEU A 289 -3.59 -8.32 21.11
C LEU A 289 -3.06 -7.31 22.13
N ARG A 290 -1.78 -6.94 22.05
CA ARG A 290 -1.19 -5.88 22.92
C ARG A 290 -1.81 -4.50 22.62
N MET A 291 -2.04 -4.18 21.34
CA MET A 291 -2.71 -2.95 20.93
C MET A 291 -4.16 -2.93 21.43
N TYR A 292 -4.92 -3.98 21.14
CA TYR A 292 -6.33 -4.12 21.54
C TYR A 292 -6.56 -3.97 23.04
N ARG A 293 -5.70 -4.53 23.89
CA ARG A 293 -5.83 -4.39 25.36
C ARG A 293 -5.84 -2.92 25.83
N ARG A 294 -5.25 -2.02 25.07
CA ARG A 294 -5.25 -0.58 25.36
C ARG A 294 -6.41 0.16 24.70
N THR A 295 -6.87 -0.35 23.55
CA THR A 295 -7.94 0.28 22.77
C THR A 295 -9.30 -0.41 22.93
N LYS A 296 -9.43 -1.40 23.80
CA LYS A 296 -10.65 -2.23 23.96
C LYS A 296 -11.92 -1.44 24.33
N ASP A 297 -11.74 -0.28 24.96
CA ASP A 297 -12.84 0.58 25.36
C ASP A 297 -13.16 1.63 24.27
N CYS A 298 -12.41 1.67 23.18
CA CYS A 298 -12.72 2.52 22.02
C CYS A 298 -13.92 1.92 21.27
N THR A 299 -14.84 2.78 20.86
CA THR A 299 -16.00 2.40 20.07
C THR A 299 -15.75 2.52 18.56
N ALA A 300 -14.66 3.20 18.21
CA ALA A 300 -14.20 3.32 16.82
C ALA A 300 -12.67 3.40 16.76
N MET A 301 -12.12 2.97 15.63
CA MET A 301 -10.70 3.05 15.33
C MET A 301 -10.46 3.66 13.95
N MET A 302 -9.46 4.53 13.86
CA MET A 302 -8.84 4.91 12.60
C MET A 302 -7.55 4.12 12.43
N VAL A 303 -7.37 3.46 11.30
CA VAL A 303 -6.14 2.72 11.02
C VAL A 303 -5.42 3.30 9.81
N TYR A 304 -4.10 3.10 9.75
CA TYR A 304 -3.22 3.75 8.80
C TYR A 304 -3.64 3.54 7.34
N ASN A 305 -3.99 2.31 6.96
CA ASN A 305 -4.44 1.97 5.61
C ASN A 305 -5.23 0.66 5.60
N ASP A 306 -5.71 0.25 4.44
CA ASP A 306 -6.54 -0.95 4.29
C ASP A 306 -5.78 -2.24 4.60
N GLU A 307 -4.48 -2.30 4.36
CA GLU A 307 -3.67 -3.46 4.77
C GLU A 307 -3.72 -3.66 6.30
N VAL A 308 -3.59 -2.57 7.06
CA VAL A 308 -3.71 -2.61 8.53
C VAL A 308 -5.14 -2.89 8.97
N ALA A 309 -6.12 -2.38 8.22
CA ALA A 309 -7.54 -2.68 8.48
C ALA A 309 -7.83 -4.16 8.34
N ASP A 310 -7.34 -4.82 7.30
CA ASP A 310 -7.53 -6.26 7.08
C ASP A 310 -6.95 -7.09 8.22
N TYR A 311 -5.70 -6.81 8.64
CA TYR A 311 -5.10 -7.48 9.80
C TYR A 311 -5.89 -7.26 11.09
N TYR A 312 -6.41 -6.04 11.29
CA TYR A 312 -7.14 -5.72 12.51
C TYR A 312 -8.54 -6.33 12.50
N MET A 313 -9.24 -6.36 11.37
CA MET A 313 -10.55 -7.00 11.23
C MET A 313 -10.45 -8.51 11.43
N GLU A 314 -9.49 -9.20 10.79
CA GLU A 314 -9.25 -10.64 11.00
C GLU A 314 -9.00 -10.94 12.49
N PHE A 315 -8.19 -10.10 13.14
CA PHE A 315 -7.92 -10.22 14.57
C PHE A 315 -9.18 -10.07 15.45
N LEU A 316 -10.09 -9.14 15.10
CA LEU A 316 -11.35 -8.92 15.83
C LEU A 316 -12.32 -10.08 15.61
N GLU A 317 -12.51 -10.52 14.37
CA GLU A 317 -13.40 -11.65 14.02
C GLU A 317 -13.02 -12.94 14.75
N GLU A 318 -11.73 -13.25 14.88
CA GLU A 318 -11.25 -14.41 15.68
C GLU A 318 -11.65 -14.34 17.16
N ARG A 319 -12.11 -13.18 17.64
CA ARG A 319 -12.56 -12.95 19.03
C ARG A 319 -14.06 -12.76 19.14
N GLY A 320 -14.78 -12.99 18.04
CA GLY A 320 -16.21 -12.79 17.97
C GLY A 320 -16.64 -11.32 18.06
N LEU A 321 -15.75 -10.40 17.68
CA LEU A 321 -16.03 -8.98 17.58
C LEU A 321 -16.23 -8.61 16.11
N HIS A 322 -17.31 -7.92 15.82
CA HIS A 322 -17.72 -7.60 14.45
C HIS A 322 -17.61 -6.11 14.16
N VAL A 323 -17.22 -5.80 12.94
CA VAL A 323 -17.18 -4.45 12.39
C VAL A 323 -18.38 -4.32 11.42
N PRO A 324 -19.26 -3.34 11.61
CA PRO A 324 -19.18 -2.20 12.53
C PRO A 324 -19.93 -2.37 13.87
N GLU A 325 -20.53 -3.55 14.16
CA GLU A 325 -21.50 -3.74 15.23
C GLU A 325 -20.90 -3.53 16.62
N ASP A 326 -19.68 -4.06 16.88
CA ASP A 326 -18.99 -3.94 18.16
C ASP A 326 -18.00 -2.79 18.16
N ILE A 327 -17.37 -2.49 17.00
CA ILE A 327 -16.42 -1.41 16.83
C ILE A 327 -16.47 -0.89 15.39
N SER A 328 -16.57 0.41 15.21
CA SER A 328 -16.47 1.04 13.89
C SER A 328 -15.01 1.21 13.45
N LEU A 329 -14.74 1.00 12.16
CA LEU A 329 -13.39 1.11 11.61
C LEU A 329 -13.38 2.02 10.38
N VAL A 330 -12.39 2.91 10.31
CA VAL A 330 -12.10 3.72 9.13
C VAL A 330 -10.63 3.58 8.74
N SER A 331 -10.36 3.57 7.44
CA SER A 331 -9.01 3.43 6.88
C SER A 331 -8.86 4.25 5.60
N PHE A 332 -7.74 4.10 4.92
CA PHE A 332 -7.38 4.78 3.68
C PHE A 332 -7.05 3.74 2.60
N ASP A 333 -7.08 4.18 1.36
CA ASP A 333 -6.67 3.56 0.09
C ASP A 333 -7.87 3.08 -0.75
N ASP A 334 -8.88 2.40 -0.28
CA ASP A 334 -10.04 1.82 -1.00
C ASP A 334 -9.73 0.50 -1.74
#